data_5910b30395e39bdc5c91622f890da6f4
#
_entry.id   5910b30395e39bdc5c91622f890da6f4
#
_cell.length_a   1.000
_cell.length_b   1.000
_cell.length_c   1.000
_cell.angle_alpha   90.00
_cell.angle_beta   90.00
_cell.angle_gamma   90.00
#
_symmetry.space_group_name_H-M   'P 1'
#
loop_
_entity.id
_entity.type
_entity.pdbx_description
1 polymer ?
#
loop_
_entity_poly.entity_id
_entity_poly.type
_entity_poly.pdbx_seq_one_letter_code
_entity_poly.pdbx_strand_id
1 'polypeptide(L)'
;ISFSLVDRNGYRLPPPIYTCIEGGKVVINIEVNNLGQVTDASFNEKSSGTTNGCLVDNAIAYAYKAQFSTSVKPSQKGTITYLFQGK
;
A
#
# COMPACT_ATOMS: atom_id res chain seq x y z
N ILE A 1 -4.08 6.00 6.25
CA ILE A 1 -3.05 5.43 5.35
C ILE A 1 -1.70 6.00 5.72
N SER A 2 -0.71 5.14 5.84
CA SER A 2 0.67 5.55 6.04
C SER A 2 1.58 4.76 5.10
N PHE A 3 2.78 5.29 4.84
CA PHE A 3 3.75 4.59 3.99
C PHE A 3 5.15 4.76 4.56
N SER A 4 6.04 3.85 4.19
CA SER A 4 7.46 3.90 4.52
C SER A 4 8.27 3.75 3.25
N LEU A 5 8.89 4.86 2.81
CA LEU A 5 9.75 4.94 1.64
C LEU A 5 10.77 6.04 1.89
N VAL A 6 12.05 5.68 1.84
CA VAL A 6 13.14 6.63 2.10
C VAL A 6 13.24 7.65 0.96
N ASP A 7 13.37 8.93 1.32
CA ASP A 7 13.59 10.04 0.39
C ASP A 7 12.50 10.24 -0.65
N ARG A 8 11.27 9.80 -0.37
CA ARG A 8 10.13 10.02 -1.26
C ARG A 8 8.92 10.55 -0.49
N ASN A 9 8.17 11.41 -1.15
CA ASN A 9 6.89 11.89 -0.66
C ASN A 9 5.75 11.15 -1.35
N GLY A 10 4.68 10.91 -0.63
CA GLY A 10 3.45 10.38 -1.20
C GLY A 10 2.79 11.45 -2.05
N TYR A 11 2.58 11.16 -3.33
CA TYR A 11 1.97 12.10 -4.27
C TYR A 11 0.48 11.89 -4.38
N ARG A 12 0.07 10.63 -4.47
CA ARG A 12 -1.33 10.25 -4.54
C ARG A 12 -1.48 8.90 -3.84
N LEU A 13 -2.23 8.91 -2.75
CA LEU A 13 -2.53 7.72 -1.96
C LEU A 13 -4.05 7.66 -1.80
N PRO A 14 -4.76 7.17 -2.84
CA PRO A 14 -6.21 7.18 -2.79
C PRO A 14 -6.71 6.32 -1.63
N PRO A 15 -7.66 6.84 -0.81
CA PRO A 15 -8.24 6.05 0.26
C PRO A 15 -9.06 4.91 -0.32
N PRO A 16 -8.98 3.70 0.25
CA PRO A 16 -9.76 2.58 -0.25
C PRO A 16 -11.25 2.81 0.02
N ILE A 17 -12.06 2.56 -1.03
CA ILE A 17 -13.50 2.40 -0.87
C ILE A 17 -13.69 0.93 -0.56
N TYR A 18 -13.97 0.61 0.71
CA TYR A 18 -14.07 -0.79 1.06
C TYR A 18 -15.52 -1.21 1.35
N THR A 19 -15.84 -2.39 0.87
CA THR A 19 -17.13 -3.03 1.03
C THR A 19 -17.04 -4.25 1.93
N CYS A 20 -15.89 -4.47 2.54
CA CYS A 20 -15.65 -5.59 3.43
C CYS A 20 -16.33 -5.36 4.78
N ILE A 21 -16.81 -6.44 5.40
CA ILE A 21 -17.48 -6.36 6.70
C ILE A 21 -16.46 -6.19 7.82
N GLU A 22 -15.35 -6.89 7.73
CA GLU A 22 -14.31 -6.88 8.76
C GLU A 22 -13.37 -5.71 8.60
N GLY A 23 -12.80 -5.25 9.70
CA GLY A 23 -11.74 -4.27 9.73
C GLY A 23 -10.42 -4.91 10.12
N GLY A 24 -9.35 -4.15 10.00
CA GLY A 24 -8.03 -4.60 10.42
C GLY A 24 -6.91 -3.83 9.75
N LYS A 25 -5.68 -4.13 10.16
CA LYS A 25 -4.48 -3.52 9.58
C LYS A 25 -3.93 -4.43 8.49
N VAL A 26 -3.72 -3.86 7.31
CA VAL A 26 -3.09 -4.56 6.18
C VAL A 26 -1.85 -3.78 5.76
N VAL A 27 -0.72 -4.45 5.72
CA VAL A 27 0.54 -3.88 5.27
C VAL A 27 0.89 -4.51 3.92
N ILE A 28 1.15 -3.67 2.93
CA ILE A 28 1.50 -4.10 1.58
C ILE A 28 2.94 -3.71 1.30
N ASN A 29 3.76 -4.70 0.94
CA ASN A 29 5.10 -4.44 0.43
C ASN A 29 4.98 -3.93 -1.00
N ILE A 30 5.66 -2.83 -1.30
CA ILE A 30 5.62 -2.23 -2.63
C ILE A 30 7.02 -2.07 -3.19
N GLU A 31 7.10 -2.02 -4.51
CA GLU A 31 8.29 -1.62 -5.23
C GLU A 31 7.91 -0.45 -6.14
N VAL A 32 8.71 0.61 -6.11
CA VAL A 32 8.44 1.87 -6.79
C VAL A 32 9.58 2.17 -7.74
N ASN A 33 9.26 2.54 -8.99
CA ASN A 33 10.27 2.89 -9.98
C ASN A 33 10.72 4.35 -9.84
N ASN A 34 11.63 4.78 -10.72
CA ASN A 34 12.18 6.14 -10.69
C ASN A 34 11.13 7.22 -10.99
N LEU A 35 10.02 6.85 -11.62
CA LEU A 35 8.92 7.78 -11.90
C LEU A 35 7.92 7.89 -10.75
N GLY A 36 8.12 7.14 -9.68
CA GLY A 36 7.21 7.15 -8.54
C GLY A 36 6.01 6.23 -8.68
N GLN A 37 6.01 5.35 -9.68
CA GLN A 37 4.93 4.41 -9.92
C GLN A 37 5.19 3.11 -9.18
N VAL A 38 4.12 2.54 -8.59
CA VAL A 38 4.18 1.24 -7.94
C VAL A 38 4.18 0.17 -9.03
N THR A 39 5.28 -0.58 -9.11
CA THR A 39 5.45 -1.63 -10.12
C THR A 39 5.15 -3.02 -9.57
N ASP A 40 5.17 -3.18 -8.25
CA ASP A 40 4.85 -4.44 -7.58
C ASP A 40 4.22 -4.17 -6.23
N ALA A 41 3.30 -5.02 -5.83
CA ALA A 41 2.64 -4.94 -4.54
C ALA A 41 2.32 -6.35 -4.05
N SER A 42 2.68 -6.65 -2.80
CA SER A 42 2.45 -7.95 -2.20
C SER A 42 2.04 -7.80 -0.73
N PHE A 43 1.29 -8.77 -0.24
CA PHE A 43 0.80 -8.79 1.13
C PHE A 43 1.93 -9.13 2.11
N ASN A 44 2.09 -8.28 3.13
CA ASN A 44 3.03 -8.53 4.23
C ASN A 44 2.25 -9.11 5.41
N GLU A 45 2.20 -10.41 5.48
CA GLU A 45 1.43 -11.12 6.51
C GLU A 45 1.97 -10.85 7.91
N LYS A 46 3.27 -10.78 8.08
CA LYS A 46 3.91 -10.63 9.39
C LYS A 46 3.59 -9.29 10.06
N SER A 47 3.46 -8.24 9.27
CA SER A 47 3.21 -6.89 9.77
C SER A 47 1.73 -6.54 9.79
N SER A 48 0.89 -7.36 9.16
CA SER A 48 -0.55 -7.13 9.10
C SER A 48 -1.27 -7.72 10.31
N GLY A 49 -2.40 -7.12 10.67
CA GLY A 49 -3.25 -7.60 11.76
C GLY A 49 -4.37 -8.51 11.31
N THR A 50 -4.52 -8.74 10.01
CA THR A 50 -5.59 -9.57 9.45
C THR A 50 -5.10 -10.28 8.19
N THR A 51 -5.71 -11.43 7.90
CA THR A 51 -5.50 -12.17 6.65
C THR A 51 -6.78 -12.22 5.82
N ASN A 52 -7.77 -11.38 6.13
CA ASN A 52 -9.04 -11.36 5.42
C ASN A 52 -8.82 -11.04 3.93
N GLY A 53 -9.22 -11.94 3.05
CA GLY A 53 -8.98 -11.82 1.62
C GLY A 53 -9.61 -10.57 1.00
N CYS A 54 -10.80 -10.17 1.46
CA CYS A 54 -11.46 -8.95 0.97
C CYS A 54 -10.60 -7.71 1.27
N LEU A 55 -10.08 -7.59 2.49
CA LEU A 55 -9.24 -6.46 2.89
C LEU A 55 -7.90 -6.48 2.14
N VAL A 56 -7.28 -7.65 2.03
CA VAL A 56 -5.99 -7.81 1.35
C VAL A 56 -6.12 -7.44 -0.13
N ASP A 57 -7.15 -7.94 -0.82
CA ASP A 57 -7.37 -7.65 -2.24
C ASP A 57 -7.60 -6.16 -2.47
N ASN A 58 -8.39 -5.50 -1.62
CA ASN A 58 -8.61 -4.06 -1.70
C ASN A 58 -7.31 -3.29 -1.48
N ALA A 59 -6.53 -3.67 -0.47
CA ALA A 59 -5.27 -3.00 -0.16
C ALA A 59 -4.29 -3.10 -1.33
N ILE A 60 -4.15 -4.28 -1.94
CA ILE A 60 -3.27 -4.47 -3.09
C ILE A 60 -3.72 -3.61 -4.27
N ALA A 61 -5.02 -3.60 -4.56
CA ALA A 61 -5.56 -2.81 -5.67
C ALA A 61 -5.27 -1.31 -5.48
N TYR A 62 -5.47 -0.80 -4.27
CA TYR A 62 -5.20 0.62 -3.99
C TYR A 62 -3.71 0.92 -3.91
N ALA A 63 -2.88 -0.03 -3.49
CA ALA A 63 -1.42 0.14 -3.52
C ALA A 63 -0.90 0.40 -4.94
N TYR A 64 -1.44 -0.30 -5.95
CA TYR A 64 -1.07 -0.06 -7.34
C TYR A 64 -1.51 1.32 -7.85
N LYS A 65 -2.50 1.94 -7.24
CA LYS A 65 -2.96 3.28 -7.61
C LYS A 65 -2.17 4.40 -6.91
N ALA A 66 -1.36 4.06 -5.91
CA ALA A 66 -0.55 5.04 -5.20
C ALA A 66 0.56 5.59 -6.11
N GLN A 67 0.88 6.86 -5.93
CA GLN A 67 1.97 7.53 -6.65
C GLN A 67 2.85 8.26 -5.66
N PHE A 68 4.16 8.22 -5.93
CA PHE A 68 5.17 8.85 -5.11
C PHE A 68 5.99 9.84 -5.94
N SER A 69 6.82 10.63 -5.28
CA SER A 69 7.70 11.55 -5.99
C SER A 69 8.73 10.78 -6.83
N THR A 70 9.22 11.44 -7.89
CA THR A 70 10.29 10.86 -8.72
C THR A 70 11.59 10.79 -7.93
N SER A 71 12.46 9.88 -8.34
CA SER A 71 13.78 9.71 -7.73
C SER A 71 14.76 9.23 -8.78
N VAL A 72 16.06 9.43 -8.52
CA VAL A 72 17.12 8.89 -9.38
C VAL A 72 17.30 7.38 -9.20
N LYS A 73 16.74 6.82 -8.16
CA LYS A 73 16.81 5.37 -7.91
C LYS A 73 15.92 4.63 -8.90
N PRO A 74 16.42 3.61 -9.60
CA PRO A 74 15.63 2.87 -10.59
C PRO A 74 14.52 2.04 -9.96
N SER A 75 14.72 1.55 -8.74
CA SER A 75 13.68 0.88 -7.96
C SER A 75 13.93 1.05 -6.49
N GLN A 76 12.86 1.06 -5.73
CA GLN A 76 12.93 1.23 -4.28
C GLN A 76 11.80 0.42 -3.64
N LYS A 77 12.13 -0.31 -2.58
CA LYS A 77 11.16 -1.10 -1.83
C LYS A 77 10.68 -0.32 -0.62
N GLY A 78 9.41 -0.47 -0.33
CA GLY A 78 8.81 0.15 0.85
C GLY A 78 7.52 -0.56 1.22
N THR A 79 6.72 0.10 2.07
CA THR A 79 5.44 -0.46 2.52
C THR A 79 4.38 0.62 2.54
N ILE A 80 3.13 0.20 2.36
CA ILE A 80 1.95 1.04 2.64
C ILE A 80 1.10 0.31 3.67
N THR A 81 0.66 1.03 4.69
CA THR A 81 -0.20 0.48 5.74
C THR A 81 -1.59 1.06 5.59
N TYR A 82 -2.58 0.18 5.48
CA TYR A 82 -3.99 0.54 5.44
C TYR A 82 -4.66 0.09 6.74
N LEU A 83 -5.42 0.99 7.35
CA LEU A 83 -6.22 0.69 8.53
C LEU A 83 -7.69 0.71 8.13
N PHE A 84 -8.29 -0.45 8.04
CA PHE A 84 -9.70 -0.60 7.71
C PHE A 84 -10.53 -0.67 8.98
N GLN A 85 -11.65 0.04 8.99
CA GLN A 85 -12.60 -0.03 10.10
C GLN A 85 -13.71 -1.00 9.75
N GLY A 86 -14.06 -1.89 10.68
CA GLY A 86 -15.17 -2.81 10.53
C GLY A 86 -16.50 -2.07 10.50
N LYS A 87 -17.45 -2.65 9.81
CA LYS A 87 -18.84 -2.15 9.78
C LYS A 87 -19.67 -2.68 10.91
#